data_d8f244d26b4687d184b9dc16b00868d9
#
_entry.id   d8f244d26b4687d184b9dc16b00868d9
#
_cell.length_a   1.000
_cell.length_b   1.000
_cell.length_c   1.000
_cell.angle_alpha   90.00
_cell.angle_beta   90.00
_cell.angle_gamma   90.00
#
_symmetry.space_group_name_H-M   'P 1'
#
loop_
_entity.id
_entity.type
_entity.pdbx_description
1 polymer ?
#
loop_
_entity_poly.entity_id
_entity_poly.type
_entity_poly.pdbx_seq_one_letter_code
_entity_poly.pdbx_strand_id
1 'polypeptide(L)'
;MASRREGTEYPEAVPPPSQFPEGQWSTGICNCFDDPSNCLLTCFCPCITFGRIAEILDRGNTSCRLQGLIYYAMSHIGCEWLYGGIYRSKLRGFLSLPEAPCADWLVHCCCCVCSLCQEYRELKNHGADPSLGWQANVEKWNREGLKPPFVAPGMDR
;
A
#
# COMPACT_ATOMS: atom_id res chain seq x y z
N MET A 1 21.62 39.18 13.06
CA MET A 1 20.20 39.15 12.75
C MET A 1 19.80 37.71 12.53
N ALA A 2 19.22 37.08 13.53
CA ALA A 2 18.74 35.71 13.44
C ALA A 2 17.36 35.72 12.77
N SER A 3 17.26 35.18 11.57
CA SER A 3 15.98 34.96 10.89
C SER A 3 15.26 33.80 11.57
N ARG A 4 14.24 34.15 12.31
CA ARG A 4 13.31 33.21 12.92
C ARG A 4 12.54 32.52 11.79
N ARG A 5 12.84 31.25 11.50
CA ARG A 5 11.97 30.40 10.66
C ARG A 5 10.70 30.13 11.47
N GLU A 6 9.64 30.77 11.08
CA GLU A 6 8.30 30.40 11.53
C GLU A 6 8.04 28.96 11.09
N GLY A 7 8.02 28.07 12.07
CA GLY A 7 7.52 26.71 11.87
C GLY A 7 6.05 26.81 11.51
N THR A 8 5.71 26.46 10.28
CA THR A 8 4.33 26.22 9.88
C THR A 8 3.84 25.04 10.69
N GLU A 9 3.15 25.33 11.77
CA GLU A 9 2.41 24.37 12.57
C GLU A 9 1.27 23.87 11.67
N TYR A 10 1.47 22.70 11.06
CA TYR A 10 0.38 22.04 10.35
C TYR A 10 -0.66 21.63 11.38
N PRO A 11 -1.94 21.97 11.17
CA PRO A 11 -3.00 21.50 12.06
C PRO A 11 -2.94 20.00 12.16
N GLU A 12 -3.01 19.50 13.39
CA GLU A 12 -2.98 18.06 13.71
C GLU A 12 -4.14 17.37 12.99
N ALA A 13 -3.87 16.85 11.79
CA ALA A 13 -4.87 16.22 10.94
C ALA A 13 -5.28 14.89 11.58
N VAL A 14 -6.58 14.71 11.78
CA VAL A 14 -7.16 13.47 12.28
C VAL A 14 -6.90 12.36 11.25
N PRO A 15 -6.41 11.17 11.65
CA PRO A 15 -6.31 10.05 10.73
C PRO A 15 -7.70 9.71 10.17
N PRO A 16 -7.80 9.23 8.92
CA PRO A 16 -9.07 8.81 8.37
C PRO A 16 -9.70 7.77 9.32
N PRO A 17 -11.01 7.86 9.60
CA PRO A 17 -11.66 6.87 10.44
C PRO A 17 -11.51 5.51 9.78
N SER A 18 -10.66 4.67 10.34
CA SER A 18 -10.60 3.27 9.94
C SER A 18 -11.93 2.63 10.36
N GLN A 19 -12.73 2.23 9.40
CA GLN A 19 -13.99 1.50 9.66
C GLN A 19 -13.73 0.09 10.19
N PHE A 20 -12.46 -0.28 10.29
CA PHE A 20 -12.01 -1.62 10.65
C PHE A 20 -11.14 -1.57 11.91
N PRO A 21 -11.20 -2.60 12.76
CA PRO A 21 -10.38 -2.67 13.97
C PRO A 21 -8.89 -2.65 13.59
N GLU A 22 -8.12 -1.83 14.28
CA GLU A 22 -6.67 -1.76 14.14
C GLU A 22 -6.03 -3.12 14.46
N GLY A 23 -4.98 -3.47 13.72
CA GLY A 23 -4.24 -4.71 13.94
C GLY A 23 -4.89 -5.96 13.38
N GLN A 24 -5.87 -5.83 12.51
CA GLN A 24 -6.50 -6.96 11.80
C GLN A 24 -6.67 -6.64 10.31
N TRP A 25 -6.54 -7.68 9.48
CA TRP A 25 -6.85 -7.57 8.06
C TRP A 25 -8.34 -7.26 7.87
N SER A 26 -8.63 -6.21 7.14
CA SER A 26 -10.01 -5.81 6.84
C SER A 26 -10.66 -6.69 5.77
N THR A 27 -9.86 -7.46 5.03
CA THR A 27 -10.31 -8.29 3.92
C THR A 27 -9.60 -9.65 3.93
N GLY A 28 -10.33 -10.70 3.57
CA GLY A 28 -9.77 -12.05 3.42
C GLY A 28 -8.94 -12.21 2.15
N ILE A 29 -7.99 -13.14 2.17
CA ILE A 29 -7.13 -13.41 1.02
C ILE A 29 -7.91 -13.97 -0.18
N CYS A 30 -8.96 -14.73 0.05
CA CYS A 30 -9.79 -15.33 -0.99
C CYS A 30 -10.93 -14.43 -1.46
N ASN A 31 -11.07 -13.22 -0.91
CA ASN A 31 -12.15 -12.29 -1.24
C ASN A 31 -11.85 -11.45 -2.48
N CYS A 32 -11.20 -12.04 -3.48
CA CYS A 32 -10.81 -11.36 -4.73
C CYS A 32 -11.99 -10.73 -5.46
N PHE A 33 -13.18 -11.32 -5.35
CA PHE A 33 -14.40 -10.87 -6.03
C PHE A 33 -15.09 -9.68 -5.37
N ASP A 34 -14.63 -9.23 -4.22
CA ASP A 34 -15.15 -8.02 -3.56
C ASP A 34 -14.81 -6.75 -4.37
N ASP A 35 -13.74 -6.79 -5.16
CA ASP A 35 -13.39 -5.77 -6.16
C ASP A 35 -13.11 -6.46 -7.51
N PRO A 36 -14.16 -6.71 -8.32
CA PRO A 36 -14.02 -7.43 -9.58
C PRO A 36 -13.10 -6.72 -10.58
N SER A 37 -13.10 -5.40 -10.62
CA SER A 37 -12.26 -4.60 -11.53
C SER A 37 -10.78 -4.80 -11.22
N ASN A 38 -10.42 -4.72 -9.96
CA ASN A 38 -9.04 -4.96 -9.54
C ASN A 38 -8.65 -6.42 -9.67
N CYS A 39 -9.57 -7.34 -9.41
CA CYS A 39 -9.33 -8.78 -9.59
C CYS A 39 -8.99 -9.10 -11.05
N LEU A 40 -9.77 -8.61 -12.00
CA LEU A 40 -9.51 -8.78 -13.43
C LEU A 40 -8.18 -8.16 -13.85
N LEU A 41 -7.92 -6.91 -13.43
CA LEU A 41 -6.65 -6.24 -13.72
C LEU A 41 -5.46 -7.05 -13.18
N THR A 42 -5.56 -7.55 -11.97
CA THR A 42 -4.49 -8.31 -11.33
C THR A 42 -4.27 -9.68 -12.00
N CYS A 43 -5.34 -10.33 -12.45
CA CYS A 43 -5.23 -11.60 -13.19
C CYS A 43 -4.49 -11.45 -14.51
N PHE A 44 -4.75 -10.36 -15.26
CA PHE A 44 -4.13 -10.13 -16.57
C PHE A 44 -2.80 -9.38 -16.47
N CYS A 45 -2.70 -8.42 -15.56
CA CYS A 45 -1.55 -7.54 -15.42
C CYS A 45 -1.17 -7.35 -13.95
N PRO A 46 -0.66 -8.37 -13.25
CA PRO A 46 -0.30 -8.27 -11.83
C PRO A 46 0.78 -7.20 -11.58
N CYS A 47 1.63 -6.92 -12.56
CA CYS A 47 2.66 -5.89 -12.48
C CYS A 47 2.08 -4.48 -12.30
N ILE A 48 0.92 -4.18 -12.90
CA ILE A 48 0.24 -2.88 -12.74
C ILE A 48 -0.29 -2.74 -11.31
N THR A 49 -0.98 -3.76 -10.80
CA THR A 49 -1.49 -3.78 -9.43
C THR A 49 -0.36 -3.66 -8.42
N PHE A 50 0.71 -4.42 -8.61
CA PHE A 50 1.90 -4.33 -7.77
C PHE A 50 2.52 -2.92 -7.81
N GLY A 51 2.70 -2.35 -9.00
CA GLY A 51 3.27 -1.01 -9.15
C GLY A 51 2.45 0.06 -8.42
N ARG A 52 1.14 -0.01 -8.48
CA ARG A 52 0.23 0.91 -7.77
C ARG A 52 0.35 0.78 -6.24
N ILE A 53 0.42 -0.44 -5.73
CA ILE A 53 0.63 -0.72 -4.30
C ILE A 53 2.00 -0.17 -3.87
N ALA A 54 3.04 -0.48 -4.62
CA ALA A 54 4.40 -0.07 -4.31
C ALA A 54 4.58 1.46 -4.29
N GLU A 55 3.98 2.18 -5.22
CA GLU A 55 4.00 3.65 -5.24
C GLU A 55 3.43 4.24 -3.94
N ILE A 56 2.32 3.71 -3.45
CA ILE A 56 1.72 4.15 -2.18
C ILE A 56 2.65 3.83 -1.00
N LEU A 57 3.18 2.61 -0.93
CA LEU A 57 4.06 2.18 0.17
C LEU A 57 5.41 2.90 0.17
N ASP A 58 5.90 3.30 -0.98
CA ASP A 58 7.12 4.09 -1.12
C ASP A 58 6.87 5.60 -1.02
N ARG A 59 5.64 6.01 -0.73
CA ARG A 59 5.23 7.42 -0.58
C ARG A 59 5.58 8.27 -1.80
N GLY A 60 5.42 7.72 -2.99
CA GLY A 60 5.72 8.37 -4.25
C GLY A 60 7.21 8.52 -4.57
N ASN A 61 8.13 7.99 -3.76
CA ASN A 61 9.56 8.01 -4.04
C ASN A 61 9.92 7.16 -5.27
N THR A 62 9.12 6.15 -5.56
CA THR A 62 9.23 5.34 -6.76
C THR A 62 7.91 5.38 -7.54
N SER A 63 8.01 5.38 -8.86
CA SER A 63 6.82 5.43 -9.70
C SER A 63 6.19 4.04 -9.85
N CYS A 64 4.87 4.02 -10.02
CA CYS A 64 4.12 2.82 -10.35
C CYS A 64 4.71 2.07 -11.56
N ARG A 65 5.12 2.82 -12.59
CA ARG A 65 5.70 2.25 -13.83
C ARG A 65 7.01 1.53 -13.55
N LEU A 66 7.91 2.14 -12.79
CA LEU A 66 9.21 1.54 -12.45
C LEU A 66 9.02 0.27 -11.64
N GLN A 67 8.20 0.33 -10.60
CA GLN A 67 7.95 -0.81 -9.73
C GLN A 67 7.23 -1.94 -10.46
N GLY A 68 6.28 -1.61 -11.31
CA GLY A 68 5.60 -2.58 -12.17
C GLY A 68 6.56 -3.27 -13.16
N LEU A 69 7.49 -2.51 -13.74
CA LEU A 69 8.50 -3.05 -14.65
C LEU A 69 9.47 -3.99 -13.92
N ILE A 70 9.92 -3.62 -12.73
CA ILE A 70 10.77 -4.49 -11.90
C ILE A 70 10.02 -5.77 -11.54
N TYR A 71 8.77 -5.67 -11.10
CA TYR A 71 7.95 -6.85 -10.79
C TYR A 71 7.78 -7.77 -12.01
N TYR A 72 7.52 -7.18 -13.17
CA TYR A 72 7.42 -7.92 -14.43
C TYR A 72 8.73 -8.63 -14.78
N ALA A 73 9.87 -7.96 -14.64
CA ALA A 73 11.18 -8.57 -14.86
C ALA A 73 11.45 -9.72 -13.88
N MET A 74 11.09 -9.53 -12.59
CA MET A 74 11.23 -10.57 -11.57
C MET A 74 10.34 -11.79 -11.87
N SER A 75 9.17 -11.60 -12.46
CA SER A 75 8.29 -12.70 -12.83
C SER A 75 8.88 -13.59 -13.93
N HIS A 76 9.67 -13.03 -14.83
CA HIS A 76 10.34 -13.82 -15.86
C HIS A 76 11.44 -14.75 -15.34
N ILE A 77 12.04 -14.42 -14.21
CA ILE A 77 13.02 -15.26 -13.52
C ILE A 77 12.43 -16.07 -12.36
N GLY A 78 11.10 -15.98 -12.16
CA GLY A 78 10.38 -16.72 -11.11
C GLY A 78 10.66 -16.25 -9.70
N CYS A 79 11.01 -14.97 -9.51
CA CYS A 79 11.35 -14.37 -8.21
C CYS A 79 10.37 -13.28 -7.76
N GLU A 80 9.24 -13.12 -8.45
CA GLU A 80 8.21 -12.12 -8.12
C GLU A 80 7.64 -12.30 -6.70
N TRP A 81 7.57 -13.52 -6.22
CA TRP A 81 7.07 -13.85 -4.88
C TRP A 81 7.96 -13.29 -3.76
N LEU A 82 9.28 -13.25 -3.95
CA LEU A 82 10.20 -12.60 -3.02
C LEU A 82 9.95 -11.10 -2.97
N TYR A 83 9.87 -10.48 -4.13
CA TYR A 83 9.66 -9.04 -4.25
C TYR A 83 8.29 -8.63 -3.71
N GLY A 84 7.25 -9.37 -4.06
CA GLY A 84 5.90 -9.21 -3.52
C GLY A 84 5.86 -9.38 -2.00
N GLY A 85 6.52 -10.40 -1.47
CA GLY A 85 6.60 -10.68 -0.04
C GLY A 85 7.25 -9.54 0.75
N ILE A 86 8.30 -8.91 0.20
CA ILE A 86 8.94 -7.73 0.81
C ILE A 86 7.95 -6.57 0.95
N TYR A 87 7.20 -6.27 -0.10
CA TYR A 87 6.20 -5.19 -0.06
C TYR A 87 4.99 -5.52 0.82
N ARG A 88 4.58 -6.78 0.87
CA ARG A 88 3.55 -7.22 1.81
C ARG A 88 3.99 -7.04 3.26
N SER A 89 5.22 -7.39 3.58
CA SER A 89 5.82 -7.13 4.90
C SER A 89 5.85 -5.64 5.23
N LYS A 90 6.19 -4.81 4.25
CA LYS A 90 6.17 -3.34 4.37
C LYS A 90 4.76 -2.80 4.65
N LEU A 91 3.75 -3.30 3.94
CA LEU A 91 2.35 -2.96 4.17
C LEU A 91 1.91 -3.31 5.59
N ARG A 92 2.24 -4.52 6.05
CA ARG A 92 1.93 -4.94 7.41
C ARG A 92 2.57 -4.04 8.46
N GLY A 93 3.82 -3.64 8.25
CA GLY A 93 4.51 -2.70 9.14
C GLY A 93 3.81 -1.35 9.21
N PHE A 94 3.31 -0.84 8.09
CA PHE A 94 2.60 0.45 8.05
C PHE A 94 1.22 0.42 8.68
N LEU A 95 0.50 -0.66 8.52
CA LEU A 95 -0.87 -0.81 9.01
C LEU A 95 -0.96 -1.64 10.31
N SER A 96 0.18 -2.03 10.87
CA SER A 96 0.27 -2.87 12.08
C SER A 96 -0.53 -4.18 11.96
N LEU A 97 -0.44 -4.83 10.80
CA LEU A 97 -1.18 -6.05 10.51
C LEU A 97 -0.37 -7.31 10.90
N PRO A 98 -1.05 -8.39 11.34
CA PRO A 98 -0.39 -9.64 11.66
C PRO A 98 0.05 -10.38 10.40
N GLU A 99 1.07 -11.22 10.53
CA GLU A 99 1.49 -12.14 9.48
C GLU A 99 0.52 -13.32 9.39
N ALA A 100 -0.46 -13.18 8.51
CA ALA A 100 -1.51 -14.17 8.33
C ALA A 100 -1.95 -14.25 6.86
N PRO A 101 -2.37 -15.45 6.40
CA PRO A 101 -2.48 -16.72 7.11
C PRO A 101 -1.16 -17.46 7.34
N CYS A 102 -0.09 -17.05 6.67
CA CYS A 102 1.26 -17.62 6.76
C CYS A 102 2.31 -16.54 6.42
N ALA A 103 3.57 -16.92 6.28
CA ALA A 103 4.66 -16.00 5.94
C ALA A 103 4.38 -15.23 4.64
N ASP A 104 4.72 -13.95 4.60
CA ASP A 104 4.41 -13.05 3.49
C ASP A 104 4.90 -13.56 2.13
N TRP A 105 6.12 -14.07 2.09
CA TRP A 105 6.69 -14.66 0.88
C TRP A 105 5.95 -15.93 0.44
N LEU A 106 5.45 -16.72 1.39
CA LEU A 106 4.70 -17.94 1.09
C LEU A 106 3.32 -17.63 0.52
N VAL A 107 2.64 -16.61 1.02
CA VAL A 107 1.36 -16.13 0.47
C VAL A 107 1.53 -15.72 -0.99
N HIS A 108 2.58 -14.97 -1.31
CA HIS A 108 2.88 -14.58 -2.69
C HIS A 108 3.30 -15.76 -3.57
N CYS A 109 4.03 -16.72 -3.01
CA CYS A 109 4.44 -17.93 -3.72
C CYS A 109 3.24 -18.82 -4.09
N CYS A 110 2.29 -18.99 -3.16
CA CYS A 110 1.11 -19.83 -3.37
C CYS A 110 0.07 -19.18 -4.28
N CYS A 111 -0.20 -17.88 -4.10
CA CYS A 111 -1.18 -17.14 -4.90
C CYS A 111 -0.85 -15.64 -4.94
N CYS A 112 0.00 -15.23 -5.86
CA CYS A 112 0.38 -13.83 -6.02
C CYS A 112 -0.83 -12.94 -6.37
N VAL A 113 -1.77 -13.42 -7.16
CA VAL A 113 -2.98 -12.67 -7.53
C VAL A 113 -3.85 -12.41 -6.31
N CYS A 114 -4.12 -13.42 -5.51
CA CYS A 114 -4.92 -13.28 -4.29
C CYS A 114 -4.25 -12.34 -3.28
N SER A 115 -2.95 -12.44 -3.13
CA SER A 115 -2.17 -11.58 -2.25
C SER A 115 -2.23 -10.12 -2.69
N LEU A 116 -1.96 -9.84 -3.96
CA LEU A 116 -2.04 -8.49 -4.52
C LEU A 116 -3.45 -7.89 -4.42
N CYS A 117 -4.49 -8.68 -4.68
CA CYS A 117 -5.87 -8.24 -4.52
C CYS A 117 -6.19 -7.89 -3.06
N GLN A 118 -5.71 -8.68 -2.11
CA GLN A 118 -5.89 -8.40 -0.69
C GLN A 118 -5.17 -7.11 -0.29
N GLU A 119 -3.92 -6.96 -0.66
CA GLU A 119 -3.11 -5.78 -0.35
C GLU A 119 -3.71 -4.50 -0.94
N TYR A 120 -4.19 -4.57 -2.17
CA TYR A 120 -4.86 -3.45 -2.84
C TYR A 120 -6.12 -3.02 -2.10
N ARG A 121 -6.99 -3.97 -1.72
CA ARG A 121 -8.20 -3.68 -0.96
C ARG A 121 -7.90 -3.16 0.42
N GLU A 122 -6.88 -3.70 1.07
CA GLU A 122 -6.44 -3.26 2.40
C GLU A 122 -6.04 -1.78 2.38
N LEU A 123 -5.22 -1.35 1.42
CA LEU A 123 -4.85 0.05 1.24
C LEU A 123 -6.09 0.93 1.00
N LYS A 124 -6.97 0.50 0.13
CA LYS A 124 -8.20 1.23 -0.20
C LYS A 124 -9.12 1.37 1.02
N ASN A 125 -9.28 0.32 1.81
CA ASN A 125 -10.08 0.31 3.04
C ASN A 125 -9.50 1.25 4.12
N HIS A 126 -8.19 1.47 4.12
CA HIS A 126 -7.53 2.41 5.02
C HIS A 126 -7.42 3.84 4.46
N GLY A 127 -8.10 4.12 3.36
CA GLY A 127 -8.20 5.47 2.80
C GLY A 127 -7.08 5.87 1.84
N ALA A 128 -6.24 4.93 1.43
CA ALA A 128 -5.23 5.14 0.40
C ALA A 128 -5.60 4.36 -0.87
N ASP A 129 -6.20 5.03 -1.85
CA ASP A 129 -6.62 4.37 -3.09
C ASP A 129 -5.43 4.22 -4.06
N PRO A 130 -4.94 2.99 -4.30
CA PRO A 130 -3.80 2.78 -5.18
C PRO A 130 -4.08 3.18 -6.64
N SER A 131 -5.34 3.23 -7.07
CA SER A 131 -5.69 3.62 -8.44
C SER A 131 -5.40 5.09 -8.73
N LEU A 132 -5.40 5.94 -7.71
CA LEU A 132 -5.15 7.38 -7.84
C LEU A 132 -3.65 7.72 -7.89
N GLY A 133 -2.80 6.85 -7.37
CA GLY A 133 -1.38 7.13 -7.14
C GLY A 133 -1.14 7.99 -5.90
N TRP A 134 0.13 8.19 -5.56
CA TRP A 134 0.51 8.89 -4.32
C TRP A 134 0.06 10.35 -4.29
N GLN A 135 0.36 11.12 -5.34
CA GLN A 135 0.09 12.57 -5.36
C GLN A 135 -1.40 12.88 -5.19
N ALA A 136 -2.26 12.18 -5.91
CA ALA A 136 -3.70 12.42 -5.82
C ALA A 136 -4.28 12.00 -4.45
N ASN A 137 -3.71 10.98 -3.81
CA ASN A 137 -4.07 10.64 -2.43
C ASN A 137 -3.64 11.74 -1.45
N VAL A 138 -2.44 12.30 -1.59
CA VAL A 138 -1.97 13.43 -0.76
C VAL A 138 -2.88 14.64 -0.94
N GLU A 139 -3.24 15.00 -2.16
CA GLU A 139 -4.17 16.10 -2.43
C GLU A 139 -5.56 15.86 -1.82
N LYS A 140 -6.04 14.62 -1.89
CA LYS A 140 -7.30 14.22 -1.28
C LYS A 140 -7.24 14.37 0.25
N TRP A 141 -6.21 13.84 0.90
CA TRP A 141 -6.05 13.95 2.35
C TRP A 141 -5.92 15.40 2.80
N ASN A 142 -5.14 16.20 2.10
CA ASN A 142 -4.99 17.64 2.40
C ASN A 142 -6.32 18.39 2.29
N ARG A 143 -7.12 18.09 1.26
CA ARG A 143 -8.44 18.72 1.06
C ARG A 143 -9.44 18.31 2.14
N GLU A 144 -9.35 17.06 2.60
CA GLU A 144 -10.24 16.51 3.63
C GLU A 144 -9.74 16.74 5.06
N GLY A 145 -8.55 17.37 5.21
CA GLY A 145 -7.92 17.59 6.52
C GLY A 145 -7.47 16.29 7.22
N LEU A 146 -7.16 15.25 6.44
CA LEU A 146 -6.77 13.94 6.93
C LEU A 146 -5.25 13.76 6.86
N LYS A 147 -4.70 12.92 7.74
CA LYS A 147 -3.33 12.42 7.65
C LYS A 147 -3.28 11.16 6.81
N PRO A 148 -2.16 10.92 6.08
CA PRO A 148 -1.92 9.61 5.50
C PRO A 148 -2.05 8.50 6.55
N PRO A 149 -2.66 7.36 6.21
CA PRO A 149 -2.82 6.24 7.15
C PRO A 149 -1.50 5.62 7.62
N PHE A 150 -0.39 5.99 7.00
CA PHE A 150 0.94 5.48 7.30
C PHE A 150 1.75 6.51 8.06
N VAL A 151 1.51 6.65 9.33
CA VAL A 151 2.45 7.36 10.20
C VAL A 151 3.47 6.33 10.68
N ALA A 152 4.67 6.34 10.09
CA ALA A 152 5.76 5.59 10.68
C ALA A 152 6.01 6.15 12.09
N PRO A 153 5.89 5.34 13.16
CA PRO A 153 6.29 5.81 14.48
C PRO A 153 7.79 6.09 14.46
N GLY A 154 8.17 7.34 14.65
CA GLY A 154 9.50 7.73 15.07
C GLY A 154 10.62 7.59 14.06
N MET A 155 10.59 8.37 12.99
CA MET A 155 11.81 8.83 12.31
C MET A 155 11.84 10.36 12.25
N ASP A 156 11.68 10.96 13.40
CA ASP A 156 12.17 12.30 13.63
C ASP A 156 13.66 12.20 13.98
N ARG A 157 14.46 12.38 12.99
CA ARG A 157 15.87 12.74 13.15
C ARG A 157 16.21 13.90 12.23
#